data_20e7402de5ceab6231c65f87d15e62f3
#
_entry.id   20e7402de5ceab6231c65f87d15e62f3
#
_cell.length_a   1.000
_cell.length_b   1.000
_cell.length_c   1.000
_cell.angle_alpha   90.00
_cell.angle_beta   90.00
_cell.angle_gamma   90.00
#
_symmetry.space_group_name_H-M   'P 1'
#
loop_
_entity.id
_entity.type
_entity.pdbx_description
1 polymer ?
#
loop_
_entity_poly.entity_id
_entity_poly.type
_entity_poly.pdbx_seq_one_letter_code
_entity_poly.pdbx_strand_id
1 'polypeptide(L)'
;SEPSAALAASLAESRFWKAEVQVFLGNAIGVRKDSALHGIRPYLKGRIPVVFVHGTASSSARWADMINDLLADSRLRERYAYWTFTYDSGNPIAYSGWQLRKALTEAVERGDPGGSDPCLRDMVVLGHSQGGLLTKLTAIDSDNRFWANVSSENFEDLKFGEEQKQILRESLFVKRLPFV
;
A
#
# COMPACT_ATOMS: atom_id res chain seq x y z
N SER A 1 -12.81 21.17 -0.64
CA SER A 1 -11.97 20.41 -1.60
C SER A 1 -11.26 19.31 -0.82
N GLU A 2 -11.48 18.08 -1.20
CA GLU A 2 -10.83 16.94 -0.55
C GLU A 2 -9.33 16.93 -0.92
N PRO A 3 -8.40 16.92 0.05
CA PRO A 3 -6.95 16.86 -0.23
C PRO A 3 -6.52 15.64 -1.00
N SER A 4 -7.24 14.52 -0.84
CA SER A 4 -7.01 13.25 -1.53
C SER A 4 -7.24 13.33 -3.04
N ALA A 5 -8.15 14.19 -3.50
CA ALA A 5 -8.44 14.34 -4.93
C ALA A 5 -7.26 14.95 -5.72
N ALA A 6 -6.54 15.91 -5.12
CA ALA A 6 -5.36 16.51 -5.75
C ALA A 6 -4.20 15.51 -5.86
N LEU A 7 -4.01 14.68 -4.84
CA LEU A 7 -2.99 13.62 -4.84
C LEU A 7 -3.30 12.52 -5.87
N ALA A 8 -4.56 12.09 -5.97
CA ALA A 8 -5.00 11.13 -6.97
C ALA A 8 -4.80 11.67 -8.39
N ALA A 9 -5.14 12.95 -8.63
CA ALA A 9 -4.91 13.59 -9.92
C ALA A 9 -3.43 13.64 -10.29
N SER A 10 -2.54 14.05 -9.37
CA SER A 10 -1.10 14.13 -9.64
C SER A 10 -0.45 12.78 -9.94
N LEU A 11 -0.91 11.69 -9.29
CA LEU A 11 -0.46 10.33 -9.59
C LEU A 11 -0.99 9.85 -10.94
N ALA A 12 -2.25 10.14 -11.25
CA ALA A 12 -2.89 9.74 -12.50
C ALA A 12 -2.27 10.41 -13.74
N GLU A 13 -1.83 11.66 -13.63
CA GLU A 13 -1.21 12.43 -14.72
C GLU A 13 0.26 12.05 -14.99
N SER A 14 0.90 11.26 -14.11
CA SER A 14 2.30 10.90 -14.28
C SER A 14 2.51 9.99 -15.50
N ARG A 15 3.53 10.29 -16.33
CA ARG A 15 3.91 9.45 -17.49
C ARG A 15 4.31 8.03 -17.08
N PHE A 16 4.84 7.87 -15.89
CA PHE A 16 5.20 6.57 -15.31
C PHE A 16 3.97 5.68 -15.10
N TRP A 17 2.85 6.26 -14.66
CA TRP A 17 1.61 5.53 -14.44
C TRP A 17 1.10 4.84 -15.71
N LYS A 18 1.08 5.55 -16.84
CA LYS A 18 0.63 4.98 -18.13
C LYS A 18 1.51 3.82 -18.58
N ALA A 19 2.83 3.97 -18.47
CA ALA A 19 3.78 2.91 -18.84
C ALA A 19 3.63 1.68 -17.93
N GLU A 20 3.49 1.88 -16.61
CA GLU A 20 3.32 0.78 -15.66
C GLU A 20 2.03 0.01 -15.85
N VAL A 21 0.92 0.70 -16.11
CA VAL A 21 -0.36 0.00 -16.34
C VAL A 21 -0.34 -0.73 -17.67
N GLN A 22 0.32 -0.21 -18.71
CA GLN A 22 0.51 -0.94 -19.97
C GLN A 22 1.35 -2.21 -19.78
N VAL A 23 2.42 -2.14 -18.98
CA VAL A 23 3.21 -3.32 -18.59
C VAL A 23 2.37 -4.30 -17.78
N PHE A 24 1.55 -3.82 -16.86
CA PHE A 24 0.64 -4.63 -16.07
C PHE A 24 -0.43 -5.32 -16.93
N LEU A 25 -1.02 -4.61 -17.89
CA LEU A 25 -2.00 -5.15 -18.84
C LEU A 25 -1.37 -6.15 -19.83
N GLY A 26 -0.11 -5.91 -20.24
CA GLY A 26 0.62 -6.75 -21.19
C GLY A 26 1.30 -7.96 -20.57
N ASN A 27 1.66 -7.91 -19.28
CA ASN A 27 2.44 -8.92 -18.58
C ASN A 27 1.84 -9.30 -17.22
N ALA A 28 0.56 -9.61 -17.17
CA ALA A 28 -0.05 -10.20 -15.95
C ALA A 28 0.66 -11.49 -15.46
N ILE A 29 1.55 -12.05 -16.28
CA ILE A 29 2.34 -13.26 -16.02
C ILE A 29 3.68 -12.96 -15.32
N GLY A 30 4.17 -11.70 -15.35
CA GLY A 30 5.50 -11.31 -14.84
C GLY A 30 5.53 -10.65 -13.46
N VAL A 31 4.40 -10.42 -12.82
CA VAL A 31 4.34 -9.80 -11.49
C VAL A 31 4.79 -10.79 -10.43
N ARG A 32 5.77 -10.39 -9.61
CA ARG A 32 6.18 -11.19 -8.46
C ARG A 32 5.20 -11.01 -7.32
N LYS A 33 4.68 -12.15 -6.83
CA LYS A 33 3.66 -12.17 -5.77
C LYS A 33 4.24 -11.98 -4.36
N ASP A 34 5.57 -11.99 -4.23
CA ASP A 34 6.25 -11.97 -2.95
C ASP A 34 6.15 -10.59 -2.30
N SER A 35 5.25 -10.46 -1.36
CA SER A 35 5.16 -9.32 -0.47
C SER A 35 4.81 -9.79 0.93
N ALA A 36 5.34 -9.12 1.94
CA ALA A 36 5.08 -9.50 3.32
C ALA A 36 5.09 -8.28 4.25
N LEU A 37 4.17 -8.31 5.22
CA LEU A 37 4.12 -7.39 6.34
C LEU A 37 4.69 -8.09 7.57
N HIS A 38 5.77 -7.55 8.14
CA HIS A 38 6.47 -8.13 9.27
C HIS A 38 6.44 -7.20 10.47
N GLY A 39 5.95 -7.69 11.60
CA GLY A 39 6.13 -7.01 12.88
C GLY A 39 7.54 -7.23 13.42
N ILE A 40 8.21 -6.18 13.88
CA ILE A 40 9.52 -6.29 14.56
C ILE A 40 9.37 -7.05 15.89
N ARG A 41 8.20 -6.94 16.50
CA ARG A 41 7.78 -7.67 17.71
C ARG A 41 6.33 -8.13 17.54
N PRO A 42 5.88 -9.14 18.32
CA PRO A 42 4.47 -9.50 18.37
C PRO A 42 3.62 -8.27 18.69
N TYR A 43 2.49 -8.11 18.00
CA TYR A 43 1.57 -7.01 18.25
C TYR A 43 0.94 -7.16 19.63
N LEU A 44 0.89 -6.06 20.36
CA LEU A 44 0.20 -5.94 21.65
C LEU A 44 -0.94 -4.93 21.49
N LYS A 45 -2.14 -5.28 21.92
CA LYS A 45 -3.32 -4.39 21.89
C LYS A 45 -3.03 -3.06 22.57
N GLY A 46 -3.61 -2.00 22.01
CA GLY A 46 -3.43 -0.63 22.50
C GLY A 46 -2.17 0.06 21.96
N ARG A 47 -1.45 -0.53 21.01
CA ARG A 47 -0.34 0.11 20.32
C ARG A 47 -0.73 0.52 18.91
N ILE A 48 -0.27 1.69 18.50
CA ILE A 48 -0.47 2.22 17.15
C ILE A 48 0.59 1.60 16.22
N PRO A 49 0.21 0.90 15.15
CA PRO A 49 1.18 0.39 14.18
C PRO A 49 1.82 1.53 13.39
N VAL A 50 3.14 1.46 13.24
CA VAL A 50 3.92 2.30 12.34
C VAL A 50 4.56 1.39 11.30
N VAL A 51 4.12 1.51 10.06
CA VAL A 51 4.51 0.65 8.94
C VAL A 51 5.52 1.36 8.06
N PHE A 52 6.69 0.77 7.89
CA PHE A 52 7.78 1.29 7.07
C PHE A 52 7.79 0.61 5.70
N VAL A 53 7.75 1.41 4.63
CA VAL A 53 7.72 0.96 3.24
C VAL A 53 8.99 1.44 2.52
N HIS A 54 9.82 0.51 2.05
CA HIS A 54 11.09 0.84 1.39
C HIS A 54 10.90 1.36 -0.05
N GLY A 55 11.96 1.88 -0.66
CA GLY A 55 11.99 2.37 -2.02
C GLY A 55 12.49 1.36 -3.05
N THR A 56 12.71 1.84 -4.28
CA THR A 56 13.25 1.07 -5.40
C THR A 56 14.61 0.49 -5.07
N ALA A 57 14.84 -0.77 -5.46
CA ALA A 57 16.11 -1.50 -5.27
C ALA A 57 16.61 -1.46 -3.82
N SER A 58 15.72 -1.48 -2.86
CA SER A 58 15.98 -1.39 -1.43
C SER A 58 15.28 -2.54 -0.68
N SER A 59 15.41 -2.55 0.63
CA SER A 59 14.76 -3.53 1.50
C SER A 59 14.34 -2.89 2.82
N SER A 60 13.63 -3.66 3.63
CA SER A 60 13.24 -3.25 4.99
C SER A 60 14.44 -2.95 5.90
N ALA A 61 15.63 -3.49 5.61
CA ALA A 61 16.86 -3.22 6.37
C ALA A 61 17.24 -1.72 6.38
N ARG A 62 16.80 -0.95 5.37
CA ARG A 62 17.01 0.50 5.34
C ARG A 62 16.46 1.23 6.57
N TRP A 63 15.47 0.68 7.21
CA TRP A 63 14.78 1.28 8.35
C TRP A 63 15.36 0.87 9.72
N ALA A 64 16.38 -0.03 9.72
CA ALA A 64 16.89 -0.65 10.95
C ALA A 64 17.38 0.39 11.97
N ASP A 65 18.18 1.37 11.56
CA ASP A 65 18.70 2.40 12.47
C ASP A 65 17.58 3.24 13.06
N MET A 66 16.65 3.74 12.21
CA MET A 66 15.51 4.51 12.68
C MET A 66 14.65 3.69 13.65
N ILE A 67 14.36 2.44 13.34
CA ILE A 67 13.56 1.57 14.21
C ILE A 67 14.27 1.33 15.54
N ASN A 68 15.61 1.15 15.53
CA ASN A 68 16.39 1.00 16.75
C ASN A 68 16.33 2.25 17.63
N ASP A 69 16.46 3.44 17.03
CA ASP A 69 16.35 4.71 17.76
C ASP A 69 14.96 4.89 18.37
N LEU A 70 13.90 4.59 17.61
CA LEU A 70 12.51 4.64 18.10
C LEU A 70 12.25 3.62 19.22
N LEU A 71 12.86 2.42 19.14
CA LEU A 71 12.75 1.40 20.18
C LEU A 71 13.58 1.74 21.44
N ALA A 72 14.61 2.56 21.33
CA ALA A 72 15.42 3.02 22.45
C ALA A 72 14.62 3.98 23.37
N ASP A 73 13.73 4.81 22.81
CA ASP A 73 12.84 5.64 23.63
C ASP A 73 11.69 4.81 24.22
N SER A 74 11.62 4.73 25.54
CA SER A 74 10.59 3.93 26.24
C SER A 74 9.17 4.39 25.93
N ARG A 75 8.92 5.70 25.80
CA ARG A 75 7.60 6.26 25.51
C ARG A 75 7.11 5.84 24.11
N LEU A 76 8.01 5.87 23.12
CA LEU A 76 7.70 5.47 21.76
C LEU A 76 7.52 3.95 21.67
N ARG A 77 8.38 3.20 22.33
CA ARG A 77 8.31 1.73 22.36
C ARG A 77 7.04 1.21 23.04
N GLU A 78 6.50 1.91 24.01
CA GLU A 78 5.27 1.52 24.69
C GLU A 78 4.01 1.89 23.91
N ARG A 79 4.07 3.00 23.17
CA ARG A 79 2.92 3.54 22.43
C ARG A 79 2.77 2.93 21.03
N TYR A 80 3.86 2.58 20.36
CA TYR A 80 3.86 2.15 18.97
C TYR A 80 4.31 0.71 18.78
N ALA A 81 3.78 0.08 17.71
CA ALA A 81 4.23 -1.20 17.20
C ALA A 81 4.87 -0.99 15.81
N TYR A 82 6.12 -1.36 15.64
CA TYR A 82 6.87 -1.12 14.40
C TYR A 82 6.78 -2.32 13.48
N TRP A 83 6.32 -2.09 12.24
CA TRP A 83 6.17 -3.08 11.19
C TRP A 83 6.93 -2.64 9.95
N THR A 84 7.34 -3.59 9.13
CA THR A 84 7.96 -3.33 7.83
C THR A 84 7.18 -4.04 6.74
N PHE A 85 6.97 -3.37 5.61
CA PHE A 85 6.41 -3.97 4.41
C PHE A 85 7.51 -4.20 3.39
N THR A 86 7.68 -5.46 2.97
CA THR A 86 8.61 -5.88 1.93
C THR A 86 7.83 -6.23 0.67
N TYR A 87 8.30 -5.79 -0.49
CA TYR A 87 7.71 -6.05 -1.78
C TYR A 87 8.79 -6.03 -2.88
N ASP A 88 8.49 -6.59 -4.05
CA ASP A 88 9.37 -6.45 -5.20
C ASP A 88 9.17 -5.07 -5.85
N SER A 89 10.16 -4.20 -5.75
CA SER A 89 10.13 -2.85 -6.31
C SER A 89 10.24 -2.81 -7.85
N GLY A 90 10.42 -3.95 -8.50
CA GLY A 90 10.31 -4.11 -9.96
C GLY A 90 8.86 -4.29 -10.44
N ASN A 91 7.93 -4.53 -9.54
CA ASN A 91 6.51 -4.59 -9.88
C ASN A 91 5.93 -3.19 -10.18
N PRO A 92 4.85 -3.10 -10.98
CA PRO A 92 4.09 -1.87 -11.16
C PRO A 92 3.65 -1.27 -9.83
N ILE A 93 3.70 0.07 -9.70
CA ILE A 93 3.34 0.79 -8.46
C ILE A 93 1.89 0.49 -8.05
N ALA A 94 0.95 0.43 -9.00
CA ALA A 94 -0.44 0.10 -8.72
C ALA A 94 -0.60 -1.27 -8.07
N TYR A 95 0.12 -2.27 -8.59
CA TYR A 95 0.10 -3.63 -8.06
C TYR A 95 0.74 -3.71 -6.67
N SER A 96 1.92 -3.11 -6.49
CA SER A 96 2.59 -3.06 -5.18
C SER A 96 1.77 -2.27 -4.15
N GLY A 97 1.09 -1.21 -4.57
CA GLY A 97 0.15 -0.48 -3.73
C GLY A 97 -1.07 -1.31 -3.32
N TRP A 98 -1.59 -2.13 -4.24
CA TRP A 98 -2.63 -3.10 -3.94
C TRP A 98 -2.15 -4.15 -2.92
N GLN A 99 -0.94 -4.70 -3.09
CA GLN A 99 -0.34 -5.65 -2.14
C GLN A 99 -0.21 -5.03 -0.75
N LEU A 100 0.28 -3.78 -0.64
CA LEU A 100 0.36 -3.06 0.63
C LEU A 100 -1.02 -2.91 1.28
N ARG A 101 -2.00 -2.40 0.55
CA ARG A 101 -3.36 -2.19 1.06
C ARG A 101 -3.99 -3.49 1.54
N LYS A 102 -3.84 -4.56 0.78
CA LYS A 102 -4.30 -5.90 1.14
C LYS A 102 -3.65 -6.39 2.43
N ALA A 103 -2.31 -6.30 2.53
CA ALA A 103 -1.57 -6.72 3.71
C ALA A 103 -1.98 -5.95 4.98
N LEU A 104 -2.22 -4.63 4.87
CA LEU A 104 -2.67 -3.81 5.99
C LEU A 104 -4.10 -4.16 6.42
N THR A 105 -5.01 -4.37 5.46
CA THR A 105 -6.39 -4.79 5.74
C THR A 105 -6.43 -6.14 6.44
N GLU A 106 -5.72 -7.12 5.92
CA GLU A 106 -5.62 -8.44 6.54
C GLU A 106 -4.99 -8.41 7.94
N ALA A 107 -4.02 -7.51 8.18
CA ALA A 107 -3.42 -7.35 9.50
C ALA A 107 -4.42 -6.82 10.53
N VAL A 108 -5.25 -5.85 10.13
CA VAL A 108 -6.33 -5.32 10.98
C VAL A 108 -7.38 -6.40 11.26
N GLU A 109 -7.84 -7.10 10.23
CA GLU A 109 -8.86 -8.15 10.35
C GLU A 109 -8.41 -9.32 11.24
N ARG A 110 -7.14 -9.74 11.09
CA ARG A 110 -6.57 -10.83 11.93
C ARG A 110 -6.23 -10.36 13.33
N GLY A 111 -5.74 -9.13 13.49
CA GLY A 111 -5.29 -8.59 14.77
C GLY A 111 -6.44 -8.19 15.69
N ASP A 112 -7.58 -7.79 15.12
CA ASP A 112 -8.74 -7.32 15.85
C ASP A 112 -10.06 -7.64 15.13
N PRO A 113 -10.44 -8.93 15.06
CA PRO A 113 -11.68 -9.35 14.38
C PRO A 113 -12.94 -8.72 14.96
N GLY A 114 -12.91 -8.38 16.25
CA GLY A 114 -14.03 -7.79 16.98
C GLY A 114 -14.11 -6.27 16.94
N GLY A 115 -13.12 -5.57 16.34
CA GLY A 115 -13.09 -4.10 16.27
C GLY A 115 -12.93 -3.43 17.62
N SER A 116 -12.30 -4.09 18.59
CA SER A 116 -12.18 -3.63 19.99
C SER A 116 -10.90 -2.85 20.28
N ASP A 117 -9.96 -2.81 19.33
CA ASP A 117 -8.68 -2.11 19.45
C ASP A 117 -8.62 -0.89 18.51
N PRO A 118 -8.96 0.32 19.02
CA PRO A 118 -8.92 1.52 18.21
C PRO A 118 -7.50 1.88 17.75
N CYS A 119 -6.46 1.53 18.54
CA CYS A 119 -5.08 1.84 18.19
C CYS A 119 -4.60 1.07 16.96
N LEU A 120 -5.08 -0.14 16.73
CA LEU A 120 -4.79 -0.89 15.52
C LEU A 120 -5.38 -0.21 14.26
N ARG A 121 -6.43 0.60 14.44
CA ARG A 121 -7.14 1.34 13.40
C ARG A 121 -6.72 2.82 13.31
N ASP A 122 -5.62 3.18 13.96
CA ASP A 122 -4.99 4.51 13.91
C ASP A 122 -3.55 4.38 13.38
N MET A 123 -3.43 3.66 12.26
CA MET A 123 -2.17 3.22 11.68
C MET A 123 -1.42 4.36 11.00
N VAL A 124 -0.10 4.41 11.17
CA VAL A 124 0.79 5.34 10.47
C VAL A 124 1.60 4.58 9.43
N VAL A 125 1.61 5.05 8.19
CA VAL A 125 2.41 4.45 7.11
C VAL A 125 3.47 5.45 6.63
N LEU A 126 4.74 5.04 6.69
CA LEU A 126 5.91 5.84 6.30
C LEU A 126 6.59 5.21 5.08
N GLY A 127 6.61 5.93 3.98
CA GLY A 127 7.22 5.48 2.73
C GLY A 127 8.44 6.33 2.32
N HIS A 128 9.49 5.65 1.84
CA HIS A 128 10.65 6.30 1.23
C HIS A 128 10.63 6.09 -0.29
N SER A 129 10.84 7.16 -1.08
CA SER A 129 10.93 7.08 -2.55
C SER A 129 9.68 6.42 -3.14
N GLN A 130 9.82 5.32 -3.91
CA GLN A 130 8.70 4.53 -4.43
C GLN A 130 7.72 4.09 -3.32
N GLY A 131 8.24 3.73 -2.13
CA GLY A 131 7.40 3.43 -0.97
C GLY A 131 6.48 4.58 -0.56
N GLY A 132 6.89 5.84 -0.80
CA GLY A 132 6.03 7.01 -0.61
C GLY A 132 4.85 7.05 -1.59
N LEU A 133 5.02 6.54 -2.82
CA LEU A 133 3.91 6.42 -3.78
C LEU A 133 2.92 5.34 -3.33
N LEU A 134 3.44 4.20 -2.85
CA LEU A 134 2.59 3.15 -2.28
C LEU A 134 1.80 3.67 -1.08
N THR A 135 2.46 4.42 -0.19
CA THR A 135 1.82 5.07 0.97
C THR A 135 0.68 6.00 0.53
N LYS A 136 0.88 6.80 -0.50
CA LYS A 136 -0.20 7.66 -1.04
C LYS A 136 -1.42 6.85 -1.48
N LEU A 137 -1.21 5.66 -2.07
CA LEU A 137 -2.31 4.79 -2.50
C LEU A 137 -3.13 4.21 -1.34
N THR A 138 -2.66 4.29 -0.09
CA THR A 138 -3.46 3.92 1.09
C THR A 138 -4.42 5.04 1.51
N ALA A 139 -4.15 6.29 1.14
CA ALA A 139 -4.81 7.49 1.66
C ALA A 139 -5.69 8.24 0.64
N ILE A 140 -5.90 7.69 -0.56
CA ILE A 140 -6.66 8.35 -1.63
C ILE A 140 -7.86 7.54 -2.10
N ASP A 141 -8.84 8.25 -2.68
CA ASP A 141 -9.91 7.70 -3.50
C ASP A 141 -9.63 8.07 -4.96
N SER A 142 -9.40 7.09 -5.84
CA SER A 142 -9.09 7.36 -7.24
C SER A 142 -10.34 7.42 -8.14
N ASP A 143 -11.45 6.85 -7.71
CA ASP A 143 -12.62 6.58 -8.54
C ASP A 143 -12.18 5.88 -9.85
N ASN A 144 -12.56 6.39 -11.02
CA ASN A 144 -12.13 5.87 -12.33
C ASN A 144 -10.91 6.57 -12.93
N ARG A 145 -10.29 7.54 -12.22
CA ARG A 145 -9.26 8.41 -12.79
C ARG A 145 -8.04 7.65 -13.28
N PHE A 146 -7.61 6.64 -12.55
CA PHE A 146 -6.45 5.85 -12.97
C PHE A 146 -6.77 5.03 -14.22
N TRP A 147 -7.94 4.44 -14.30
CA TRP A 147 -8.38 3.71 -15.48
C TRP A 147 -8.55 4.64 -16.70
N ALA A 148 -9.25 5.74 -16.54
CA ALA A 148 -9.49 6.70 -17.61
C ALA A 148 -8.21 7.30 -18.22
N ASN A 149 -7.09 7.33 -17.48
CA ASN A 149 -5.80 7.77 -17.99
C ASN A 149 -5.05 6.73 -18.83
N VAL A 150 -5.44 5.46 -18.76
CA VAL A 150 -4.74 4.37 -19.46
C VAL A 150 -5.56 3.75 -20.57
N SER A 151 -6.89 3.82 -20.48
CA SER A 151 -7.81 3.26 -21.46
C SER A 151 -9.05 4.12 -21.62
N SER A 152 -9.55 4.20 -22.85
CA SER A 152 -10.87 4.73 -23.19
C SER A 152 -11.96 3.65 -23.19
N GLU A 153 -11.58 2.38 -23.07
CA GLU A 153 -12.52 1.26 -23.06
C GLU A 153 -13.23 1.16 -21.71
N ASN A 154 -14.43 0.58 -21.72
CA ASN A 154 -15.10 0.26 -20.47
C ASN A 154 -14.35 -0.90 -19.79
N PHE A 155 -14.03 -0.73 -18.50
CA PHE A 155 -13.32 -1.75 -17.71
C PHE A 155 -14.04 -3.10 -17.72
N GLU A 156 -15.37 -3.10 -17.75
CA GLU A 156 -16.17 -4.33 -17.71
C GLU A 156 -16.06 -5.17 -18.99
N ASP A 157 -15.73 -4.53 -20.11
CA ASP A 157 -15.61 -5.19 -21.43
C ASP A 157 -14.25 -5.89 -21.61
N LEU A 158 -13.34 -5.77 -20.63
CA LEU A 158 -12.04 -6.42 -20.69
C LEU A 158 -12.17 -7.95 -20.67
N LYS A 159 -11.44 -8.60 -21.57
CA LYS A 159 -11.39 -10.05 -21.70
C LYS A 159 -10.24 -10.67 -20.87
N PHE A 160 -10.29 -10.48 -19.55
CA PHE A 160 -9.36 -11.13 -18.60
C PHE A 160 -10.09 -12.17 -17.78
N GLY A 161 -9.32 -13.11 -17.20
CA GLY A 161 -9.86 -14.01 -16.18
C GLY A 161 -10.34 -13.25 -14.94
N GLU A 162 -11.32 -13.76 -14.22
CA GLU A 162 -11.94 -13.07 -13.09
C GLU A 162 -10.94 -12.64 -12.01
N GLU A 163 -9.97 -13.50 -11.66
CA GLU A 163 -8.91 -13.18 -10.70
C GLU A 163 -8.08 -11.97 -11.15
N GLN A 164 -7.67 -11.96 -12.43
CA GLN A 164 -6.89 -10.86 -13.00
C GLN A 164 -7.70 -9.57 -13.04
N LYS A 165 -8.97 -9.66 -13.42
CA LYS A 165 -9.89 -8.52 -13.48
C LYS A 165 -10.12 -7.94 -12.09
N GLN A 166 -10.23 -8.78 -11.05
CA GLN A 166 -10.35 -8.33 -9.68
C GLN A 166 -9.09 -7.60 -9.20
N ILE A 167 -7.89 -8.16 -9.42
CA ILE A 167 -6.62 -7.51 -9.04
C ILE A 167 -6.47 -6.17 -9.74
N LEU A 168 -6.79 -6.09 -11.05
CA LEU A 168 -6.79 -4.84 -11.81
C LEU A 168 -7.76 -3.82 -11.22
N ARG A 169 -8.98 -4.23 -10.90
CA ARG A 169 -10.00 -3.38 -10.29
C ARG A 169 -9.50 -2.81 -8.97
N GLU A 170 -9.03 -3.65 -8.07
CA GLU A 170 -8.55 -3.24 -6.74
C GLU A 170 -7.28 -2.40 -6.80
N SER A 171 -6.48 -2.55 -7.87
CA SER A 171 -5.26 -1.76 -8.08
C SER A 171 -5.55 -0.37 -8.67
N LEU A 172 -6.57 -0.22 -9.51
CA LEU A 172 -6.84 0.99 -10.29
C LEU A 172 -8.03 1.82 -9.78
N PHE A 173 -9.01 1.19 -9.14
CA PHE A 173 -10.14 1.87 -8.50
C PHE A 173 -9.94 1.91 -6.99
N VAL A 174 -8.92 2.67 -6.59
CA VAL A 174 -8.43 2.73 -5.21
C VAL A 174 -9.45 3.42 -4.31
N LYS A 175 -9.67 2.86 -3.14
CA LYS A 175 -10.37 3.48 -2.02
C LYS A 175 -9.42 3.64 -0.85
N ARG A 176 -9.43 4.81 -0.19
CA ARG A 176 -8.61 5.05 1.01
C ARG A 176 -8.91 3.99 2.09
N LEU A 177 -7.88 3.63 2.82
CA LEU A 177 -8.06 2.77 3.99
C LEU A 177 -8.55 3.63 5.17
N PRO A 178 -9.64 3.23 5.85
CA PRO A 178 -10.23 4.06 6.91
C PRO A 178 -9.43 4.08 8.22
N PHE A 179 -8.35 3.32 8.27
CA PHE A 179 -7.50 3.11 9.45
C PHE A 179 -6.04 3.56 9.23
N VAL A 180 -5.77 4.30 8.16
CA VAL A 180 -4.45 4.88 7.83
C VAL A 180 -4.54 6.40 7.77
#